data_eed06bd6d80d786b7e39d9d8e40c3984
#
_entry.id   eed06bd6d80d786b7e39d9d8e40c3984
#
_cell.length_a   1.000
_cell.length_b   1.000
_cell.length_c   1.000
_cell.angle_alpha   90.00
_cell.angle_beta   90.00
_cell.angle_gamma   90.00
#
_symmetry.space_group_name_H-M   'P 1'
#
loop_
_entity.id
_entity.type
_entity.pdbx_description
1 polymer ?
#
loop_
_entity_poly.entity_id
_entity_poly.type
_entity_poly.pdbx_seq_one_letter_code
_entity_poly.pdbx_strand_id
1 'polypeptide(L)'
;MMSKRFGKITQVIGAVVDVQFDDQLPEILTALECDNSGNRLVLEVAQHLGETTVRTIAMDSTEGLKRGSEVTDTGSPITVPVGPETLGRIINVIGEPIDQKGKVSTKERWPIHRPSPKFTDQSTETEILVTGIKVVDLLAPYAKGGKIGLFGGAGVGKTVIIMELINNIAKAHGGFSVFAGVGERTREGNDLYHEMIESGVIKPDGKGSKAALVYGQMNEPPGARARVGLSGLTVAEYFRDKEGQDVLFFVDNIFRFTQAGSEVSALLGRIPSAVGYQPTLATDMGNLQERITTTDKGSITSVQAIYVPADDLTDPAPATSFAHLDATTVLSRQIAELGIYPAVDPLDSTSRILDPRIVGEEHYKVAREVQKILQTYKSLQDIIAILGMDELSEEDKLTVTRARKIQRFLSQPFFVAEVFTGSPGKLVDLEATIKGFNAICKGEYDHLPEAAFYMVGTIEEAVQKAEKMAKNVVA
;
A
#
# COMPACT_ATOMS: atom_id res chain seq x y z
N MET A 1 28.95 -25.66 -14.16
CA MET A 1 28.29 -24.72 -15.08
C MET A 1 27.22 -25.52 -15.78
N MET A 2 25.92 -25.27 -15.55
CA MET A 2 24.85 -25.84 -16.35
C MET A 2 25.01 -25.32 -17.78
N SER A 3 24.98 -26.20 -18.81
CA SER A 3 24.98 -25.77 -20.19
C SER A 3 23.76 -24.93 -20.44
N LYS A 4 23.93 -23.75 -21.03
CA LYS A 4 22.80 -22.92 -21.45
C LYS A 4 21.96 -23.72 -22.43
N ARG A 5 20.67 -23.84 -22.17
CA ARG A 5 19.70 -24.45 -23.08
C ARG A 5 19.15 -23.38 -24.00
N PHE A 6 19.00 -23.74 -25.27
CA PHE A 6 18.48 -22.85 -26.29
C PHE A 6 17.20 -23.43 -26.87
N GLY A 7 16.23 -22.58 -27.07
CA GLY A 7 15.00 -22.91 -27.77
C GLY A 7 14.77 -21.96 -28.94
N LYS A 8 13.74 -22.24 -29.72
CA LYS A 8 13.33 -21.41 -30.86
C LYS A 8 11.85 -21.05 -30.75
N ILE A 9 11.54 -19.80 -31.04
CA ILE A 9 10.16 -19.33 -31.09
C ILE A 9 9.42 -20.00 -32.24
N THR A 10 8.31 -20.66 -31.93
CA THR A 10 7.44 -21.31 -32.90
C THR A 10 6.19 -20.50 -33.21
N GLN A 11 5.69 -19.76 -32.26
CA GLN A 11 4.46 -18.98 -32.40
C GLN A 11 4.48 -17.74 -31.49
N VAL A 12 3.93 -16.63 -31.98
CA VAL A 12 3.70 -15.38 -31.22
C VAL A 12 2.24 -14.99 -31.38
N ILE A 13 1.50 -14.92 -30.28
CA ILE A 13 0.10 -14.51 -30.25
C ILE A 13 -0.04 -13.42 -29.19
N GLY A 14 0.12 -12.17 -29.57
CA GLY A 14 0.13 -11.05 -28.61
C GLY A 14 1.22 -11.26 -27.54
N ALA A 15 0.84 -11.26 -26.28
CA ALA A 15 1.76 -11.47 -25.16
C ALA A 15 2.14 -12.95 -24.92
N VAL A 16 1.56 -13.88 -25.67
CA VAL A 16 1.85 -15.33 -25.57
C VAL A 16 2.87 -15.71 -26.61
N VAL A 17 3.94 -16.38 -26.19
CA VAL A 17 5.00 -16.84 -27.05
C VAL A 17 5.26 -18.33 -26.77
N ASP A 18 5.16 -19.18 -27.84
CA ASP A 18 5.47 -20.60 -27.74
C ASP A 18 6.91 -20.82 -28.19
N VAL A 19 7.66 -21.57 -27.39
CA VAL A 19 9.09 -21.84 -27.58
C VAL A 19 9.32 -23.33 -27.56
N GLN A 20 10.00 -23.85 -28.63
CA GLN A 20 10.37 -25.23 -28.76
C GLN A 20 11.82 -25.46 -28.30
N PHE A 21 12.02 -26.52 -27.54
CA PHE A 21 13.31 -27.00 -27.08
C PHE A 21 13.54 -28.42 -27.65
N ASP A 22 14.79 -28.72 -28.03
CA ASP A 22 15.15 -30.04 -28.56
C ASP A 22 15.40 -31.08 -27.46
N ASP A 23 15.75 -30.58 -26.25
CA ASP A 23 16.04 -31.39 -25.06
C ASP A 23 14.95 -31.21 -23.99
N GLN A 24 15.35 -31.33 -22.75
CA GLN A 24 14.49 -31.16 -21.58
C GLN A 24 13.85 -29.76 -21.52
N LEU A 25 12.54 -29.70 -21.27
CA LEU A 25 11.80 -28.46 -21.14
C LEU A 25 12.22 -27.69 -19.88
N PRO A 26 12.23 -26.34 -19.94
CA PRO A 26 12.33 -25.49 -18.76
C PRO A 26 11.18 -25.74 -17.79
N GLU A 27 11.44 -25.60 -16.51
CA GLU A 27 10.41 -25.68 -15.49
C GLU A 27 9.42 -24.51 -15.60
N ILE A 28 8.19 -24.72 -15.13
CA ILE A 28 7.18 -23.65 -15.04
C ILE A 28 7.70 -22.55 -14.13
N LEU A 29 7.42 -21.28 -14.48
CA LEU A 29 7.92 -20.04 -13.88
C LEU A 29 9.39 -19.71 -14.17
N THR A 30 10.09 -20.53 -14.95
CA THR A 30 11.44 -20.17 -15.40
C THR A 30 11.40 -18.98 -16.36
N ALA A 31 12.34 -18.06 -16.20
CA ALA A 31 12.56 -16.95 -17.11
C ALA A 31 13.37 -17.40 -18.33
N LEU A 32 12.86 -17.12 -19.51
CA LEU A 32 13.57 -17.25 -20.77
C LEU A 32 13.92 -15.87 -21.30
N GLU A 33 15.02 -15.74 -22.00
CA GLU A 33 15.47 -14.48 -22.58
C GLU A 33 15.66 -14.59 -24.08
N CYS A 34 15.20 -13.59 -24.81
CA CYS A 34 15.49 -13.43 -26.24
C CYS A 34 15.77 -11.97 -26.57
N ASP A 35 16.42 -11.78 -27.72
CA ASP A 35 16.61 -10.45 -28.28
C ASP A 35 15.40 -10.10 -29.16
N ASN A 36 14.79 -8.96 -28.87
CA ASN A 36 13.75 -8.37 -29.72
C ASN A 36 14.23 -7.02 -30.27
N SER A 37 14.93 -7.10 -31.41
CA SER A 37 15.44 -5.91 -32.12
C SER A 37 16.38 -5.04 -31.27
N GLY A 38 17.26 -5.66 -30.49
CA GLY A 38 18.21 -5.01 -29.59
C GLY A 38 17.69 -4.78 -28.17
N ASN A 39 16.44 -5.14 -27.90
CA ASN A 39 15.86 -5.08 -26.55
C ASN A 39 15.80 -6.47 -25.92
N ARG A 40 16.23 -6.59 -24.67
CA ARG A 40 16.11 -7.82 -23.89
C ARG A 40 14.65 -8.07 -23.57
N LEU A 41 14.07 -9.13 -24.12
CA LEU A 41 12.72 -9.58 -23.81
C LEU A 41 12.78 -10.81 -22.91
N VAL A 42 12.07 -10.74 -21.77
CA VAL A 42 11.92 -11.86 -20.83
C VAL A 42 10.56 -12.50 -21.01
N LEU A 43 10.57 -13.83 -21.11
CA LEU A 43 9.39 -14.68 -21.25
C LEU A 43 9.31 -15.59 -20.02
N GLU A 44 8.19 -15.63 -19.34
CA GLU A 44 7.98 -16.55 -18.21
C GLU A 44 7.24 -17.80 -18.67
N VAL A 45 7.79 -18.98 -18.39
CA VAL A 45 7.16 -20.26 -18.73
C VAL A 45 5.88 -20.43 -17.91
N ALA A 46 4.75 -20.58 -18.60
CA ALA A 46 3.43 -20.71 -17.99
C ALA A 46 2.85 -22.12 -18.11
N GLN A 47 3.11 -22.82 -19.22
CA GLN A 47 2.57 -24.15 -19.50
C GLN A 47 3.54 -24.98 -20.34
N HIS A 48 3.49 -26.29 -20.16
CA HIS A 48 4.09 -27.24 -21.11
C HIS A 48 3.03 -27.67 -22.13
N LEU A 49 3.35 -27.54 -23.43
CA LEU A 49 2.51 -27.97 -24.55
C LEU A 49 3.09 -29.21 -25.18
N GLY A 50 2.90 -30.37 -24.58
CA GLY A 50 3.50 -31.61 -25.02
C GLY A 50 4.95 -31.79 -24.59
N GLU A 51 5.75 -32.51 -25.36
CA GLU A 51 7.08 -32.97 -24.95
C GLU A 51 8.21 -31.97 -25.26
N THR A 52 8.00 -31.09 -26.24
CA THR A 52 9.07 -30.23 -26.77
C THR A 52 8.78 -28.74 -26.72
N THR A 53 7.57 -28.33 -26.37
CA THR A 53 7.14 -26.92 -26.46
C THR A 53 6.65 -26.41 -25.16
N VAL A 54 7.05 -25.19 -24.80
CA VAL A 54 6.52 -24.44 -23.67
C VAL A 54 5.76 -23.22 -24.16
N ARG A 55 4.68 -22.89 -23.46
CA ARG A 55 3.95 -21.62 -23.62
C ARG A 55 4.39 -20.65 -22.57
N THR A 56 4.72 -19.43 -23.01
CA THR A 56 5.25 -18.38 -22.15
C THR A 56 4.40 -17.12 -22.23
N ILE A 57 4.52 -16.29 -21.20
CA ILE A 57 3.95 -14.95 -21.14
C ILE A 57 5.10 -13.94 -21.18
N ALA A 58 5.00 -12.99 -22.10
CA ALA A 58 6.00 -11.93 -22.25
C ALA A 58 5.86 -10.87 -21.15
N MET A 59 7.00 -10.39 -20.67
CA MET A 59 7.08 -9.31 -19.67
C MET A 59 7.20 -7.92 -20.32
N ASP A 60 7.34 -7.85 -21.63
CA ASP A 60 7.38 -6.62 -22.41
C ASP A 60 6.75 -6.85 -23.78
N SER A 61 6.72 -5.83 -24.63
CA SER A 61 6.17 -5.91 -25.99
C SER A 61 6.81 -7.01 -26.82
N THR A 62 5.97 -7.79 -27.49
CA THR A 62 6.39 -8.81 -28.48
C THR A 62 6.40 -8.29 -29.91
N GLU A 63 6.14 -6.99 -30.13
CA GLU A 63 6.16 -6.39 -31.45
C GLU A 63 7.55 -6.53 -32.09
N GLY A 64 7.57 -6.98 -33.29
CA GLY A 64 8.82 -7.24 -34.04
C GLY A 64 9.46 -8.61 -33.81
N LEU A 65 8.97 -9.37 -32.82
CA LEU A 65 9.47 -10.71 -32.54
C LEU A 65 9.13 -11.67 -33.66
N LYS A 66 10.11 -12.49 -34.07
CA LYS A 66 9.99 -13.37 -35.23
C LYS A 66 10.00 -14.85 -34.82
N ARG A 67 9.27 -15.66 -35.58
CA ARG A 67 9.39 -17.12 -35.50
C ARG A 67 10.82 -17.53 -35.87
N GLY A 68 11.33 -18.55 -35.19
CA GLY A 68 12.69 -19.03 -35.36
C GLY A 68 13.76 -18.25 -34.58
N SER A 69 13.41 -17.13 -33.92
CA SER A 69 14.34 -16.43 -33.04
C SER A 69 14.79 -17.33 -31.90
N GLU A 70 16.08 -17.24 -31.57
CA GLU A 70 16.66 -17.99 -30.46
C GLU A 70 16.23 -17.47 -29.11
N VAL A 71 15.98 -18.39 -28.19
CA VAL A 71 15.59 -18.10 -26.79
C VAL A 71 16.52 -18.85 -25.87
N THR A 72 17.05 -18.18 -24.88
CA THR A 72 17.94 -18.78 -23.88
C THR A 72 17.15 -19.10 -22.60
N ASP A 73 17.28 -20.32 -22.10
CA ASP A 73 16.80 -20.70 -20.78
C ASP A 73 17.80 -20.19 -19.72
N THR A 74 17.31 -19.37 -18.79
CA THR A 74 18.14 -18.84 -17.70
C THR A 74 18.33 -19.84 -16.56
N GLY A 75 17.54 -20.91 -16.51
CA GLY A 75 17.55 -21.91 -15.44
C GLY A 75 17.01 -21.42 -14.10
N SER A 76 16.40 -20.26 -14.05
CA SER A 76 15.81 -19.68 -12.83
C SER A 76 14.57 -18.85 -13.11
N PRO A 77 13.68 -18.62 -12.14
CA PRO A 77 12.63 -17.63 -12.26
C PRO A 77 13.16 -16.22 -12.54
N ILE A 78 12.26 -15.30 -12.86
CA ILE A 78 12.60 -13.86 -12.92
C ILE A 78 13.23 -13.42 -11.62
N THR A 79 14.35 -12.71 -11.69
CA THR A 79 15.06 -12.17 -10.53
C THR A 79 15.05 -10.65 -10.56
N VAL A 80 15.07 -10.03 -9.39
CA VAL A 80 15.18 -8.58 -9.23
C VAL A 80 16.37 -8.23 -8.34
N PRO A 81 17.00 -7.06 -8.54
CA PRO A 81 18.02 -6.57 -7.62
C PRO A 81 17.41 -6.31 -6.26
N VAL A 82 18.13 -6.63 -5.21
CA VAL A 82 17.71 -6.41 -3.81
C VAL A 82 18.83 -5.74 -3.04
N GLY A 83 18.51 -5.06 -1.96
CA GLY A 83 19.47 -4.44 -1.08
C GLY A 83 19.35 -2.91 -1.02
N PRO A 84 20.18 -2.26 -0.19
CA PRO A 84 20.13 -0.80 0.01
C PRO A 84 20.32 0.01 -1.29
N GLU A 85 20.97 -0.57 -2.29
CA GLU A 85 21.22 0.04 -3.59
C GLU A 85 19.93 0.26 -4.41
N THR A 86 18.82 -0.39 -4.03
CA THR A 86 17.49 -0.19 -4.65
C THR A 86 16.78 1.06 -4.12
N LEU A 87 17.20 1.59 -2.98
CA LEU A 87 16.58 2.76 -2.38
C LEU A 87 16.77 4.00 -3.26
N GLY A 88 15.70 4.74 -3.47
CA GLY A 88 15.69 5.91 -4.34
C GLY A 88 15.67 5.59 -5.84
N ARG A 89 15.55 4.30 -6.20
CA ARG A 89 15.55 3.82 -7.58
C ARG A 89 14.15 3.38 -8.01
N ILE A 90 13.91 3.45 -9.29
CA ILE A 90 12.69 2.90 -9.92
C ILE A 90 13.11 1.77 -10.84
N ILE A 91 12.59 0.57 -10.58
CA ILE A 91 12.82 -0.62 -11.40
C ILE A 91 11.50 -1.14 -11.98
N ASN A 92 11.59 -1.91 -13.06
CA ASN A 92 10.45 -2.60 -13.66
C ASN A 92 10.30 -4.04 -13.11
N VAL A 93 9.37 -4.81 -13.68
CA VAL A 93 9.06 -6.18 -13.25
C VAL A 93 10.25 -7.14 -13.27
N ILE A 94 11.19 -6.96 -14.21
CA ILE A 94 12.41 -7.79 -14.34
C ILE A 94 13.63 -7.18 -13.65
N GLY A 95 13.42 -6.11 -12.88
CA GLY A 95 14.45 -5.45 -12.11
C GLY A 95 15.39 -4.55 -12.90
N GLU A 96 14.98 -4.12 -14.10
CA GLU A 96 15.71 -3.13 -14.87
C GLU A 96 15.34 -1.71 -14.41
N PRO A 97 16.33 -0.80 -14.29
CA PRO A 97 16.05 0.58 -13.90
C PRO A 97 15.36 1.32 -15.04
N ILE A 98 14.33 2.09 -14.68
CA ILE A 98 13.57 2.94 -15.61
C ILE A 98 13.67 4.43 -15.26
N ASP A 99 14.50 4.77 -14.30
CA ASP A 99 14.72 6.12 -13.78
C ASP A 99 15.86 6.88 -14.48
N GLN A 100 16.44 6.32 -15.53
CA GLN A 100 17.56 6.87 -16.30
C GLN A 100 18.85 7.11 -15.47
N LYS A 101 18.95 6.51 -14.27
CA LYS A 101 20.12 6.67 -13.38
C LYS A 101 21.18 5.55 -13.55
N GLY A 102 21.11 4.79 -14.65
CA GLY A 102 22.02 3.67 -14.90
C GLY A 102 21.66 2.42 -14.09
N LYS A 103 22.49 1.39 -14.21
CA LYS A 103 22.26 0.09 -13.57
C LYS A 103 22.23 0.19 -12.05
N VAL A 104 21.39 -0.62 -11.42
CA VAL A 104 21.40 -0.81 -9.97
C VAL A 104 22.57 -1.72 -9.60
N SER A 105 23.57 -1.16 -8.92
CA SER A 105 24.83 -1.86 -8.56
C SER A 105 24.64 -2.69 -7.28
N THR A 106 23.83 -3.72 -7.35
CA THR A 106 23.61 -4.65 -6.24
C THR A 106 24.49 -5.89 -6.35
N LYS A 107 24.83 -6.47 -5.20
CA LYS A 107 25.55 -7.74 -5.10
C LYS A 107 24.63 -8.95 -5.22
N GLU A 108 23.38 -8.81 -4.88
CA GLU A 108 22.40 -9.89 -4.81
C GLU A 108 21.18 -9.61 -5.69
N ARG A 109 20.67 -10.68 -6.29
CA ARG A 109 19.39 -10.72 -6.99
C ARG A 109 18.58 -11.88 -6.45
N TRP A 110 17.32 -11.66 -6.17
CA TRP A 110 16.42 -12.69 -5.64
C TRP A 110 15.31 -13.01 -6.62
N PRO A 111 14.89 -14.29 -6.70
CA PRO A 111 13.76 -14.68 -7.53
C PRO A 111 12.46 -14.10 -6.99
N ILE A 112 11.56 -13.69 -7.89
CA ILE A 112 10.26 -13.11 -7.50
C ILE A 112 9.26 -14.17 -7.03
N HIS A 113 9.41 -15.41 -7.48
CA HIS A 113 8.63 -16.56 -7.01
C HIS A 113 9.32 -17.19 -5.82
N ARG A 114 8.86 -16.84 -4.63
CA ARG A 114 9.37 -17.33 -3.36
C ARG A 114 8.25 -17.93 -2.53
N PRO A 115 8.52 -18.98 -1.75
CA PRO A 115 7.53 -19.48 -0.80
C PRO A 115 7.27 -18.45 0.30
N SER A 116 6.08 -18.51 0.90
CA SER A 116 5.82 -17.81 2.16
C SER A 116 6.76 -18.28 3.26
N PRO A 117 7.02 -17.45 4.28
CA PRO A 117 7.78 -17.88 5.47
C PRO A 117 7.18 -19.14 6.08
N LYS A 118 8.02 -20.04 6.57
CA LYS A 118 7.56 -21.26 7.25
C LYS A 118 6.76 -20.88 8.48
N PHE A 119 5.80 -21.71 8.83
CA PHE A 119 4.97 -21.51 10.02
C PHE A 119 5.81 -21.32 11.30
N THR A 120 6.94 -22.05 11.39
CA THR A 120 7.88 -21.95 12.53
C THR A 120 8.65 -20.64 12.60
N ASP A 121 8.78 -19.92 11.51
CA ASP A 121 9.55 -18.68 11.41
C ASP A 121 8.66 -17.44 11.57
N GLN A 122 7.34 -17.64 11.67
CA GLN A 122 6.36 -16.55 11.83
C GLN A 122 6.18 -16.22 13.31
N SER A 123 6.18 -14.92 13.64
CA SER A 123 5.85 -14.47 14.98
C SER A 123 4.35 -14.61 15.24
N THR A 124 4.01 -15.08 16.41
CA THR A 124 2.62 -15.17 16.90
C THR A 124 2.21 -13.97 17.73
N GLU A 125 3.15 -13.08 18.05
CA GLU A 125 2.88 -11.86 18.81
C GLU A 125 2.24 -10.81 17.92
N THR A 126 1.13 -10.24 18.38
CA THR A 126 0.46 -9.14 17.71
C THR A 126 0.89 -7.83 18.33
N GLU A 127 1.64 -7.04 17.58
CA GLU A 127 2.09 -5.71 17.99
C GLU A 127 1.42 -4.63 17.15
N ILE A 128 1.19 -3.46 17.75
CA ILE A 128 0.72 -2.28 17.04
C ILE A 128 1.88 -1.66 16.30
N LEU A 129 1.71 -1.38 15.02
CA LEU A 129 2.59 -0.50 14.26
C LEU A 129 2.14 0.95 14.45
N VAL A 130 2.79 1.67 15.32
CA VAL A 130 2.46 3.08 15.58
C VAL A 130 2.87 3.92 14.38
N THR A 131 1.89 4.56 13.75
CA THR A 131 2.09 5.36 12.53
C THR A 131 2.39 6.83 12.81
N GLY A 132 2.12 7.30 14.01
CA GLY A 132 2.20 8.71 14.38
C GLY A 132 1.05 9.57 13.84
N ILE A 133 0.05 8.94 13.25
CA ILE A 133 -1.17 9.59 12.73
C ILE A 133 -2.32 9.28 13.69
N LYS A 134 -2.82 10.30 14.39
CA LYS A 134 -3.80 10.14 15.47
C LYS A 134 -5.03 9.32 15.10
N VAL A 135 -5.66 9.64 13.98
CA VAL A 135 -6.89 8.96 13.55
C VAL A 135 -6.68 7.48 13.26
N VAL A 136 -5.54 7.13 12.69
CA VAL A 136 -5.17 5.73 12.39
C VAL A 136 -4.88 4.99 13.69
N ASP A 137 -3.95 5.51 14.49
CA ASP A 137 -3.46 4.83 15.69
C ASP A 137 -4.56 4.65 16.74
N LEU A 138 -5.51 5.58 16.84
CA LEU A 138 -6.60 5.49 17.80
C LEU A 138 -7.72 4.55 17.34
N LEU A 139 -8.23 4.74 16.11
CA LEU A 139 -9.51 4.18 15.68
C LEU A 139 -9.38 2.98 14.74
N ALA A 140 -8.31 2.91 13.97
CA ALA A 140 -8.02 1.83 13.04
C ALA A 140 -6.53 1.47 13.07
N PRO A 141 -5.99 1.04 14.23
CA PRO A 141 -4.56 0.78 14.39
C PRO A 141 -4.08 -0.34 13.46
N TYR A 142 -2.86 -0.19 12.96
CA TYR A 142 -2.22 -1.17 12.11
C TYR A 142 -1.52 -2.23 12.94
N ALA A 143 -1.72 -3.49 12.55
CA ALA A 143 -0.91 -4.58 13.08
C ALA A 143 0.44 -4.62 12.36
N LYS A 144 1.51 -4.76 13.11
CA LYS A 144 2.84 -5.06 12.56
C LYS A 144 2.78 -6.40 11.83
N GLY A 145 3.21 -6.42 10.58
CA GLY A 145 3.04 -7.59 9.70
C GLY A 145 1.63 -7.78 9.16
N GLY A 146 0.72 -6.85 9.40
CA GLY A 146 -0.66 -6.87 8.94
C GLY A 146 -0.83 -6.37 7.51
N LYS A 147 -2.04 -6.56 7.00
CA LYS A 147 -2.47 -6.16 5.66
C LYS A 147 -3.58 -5.14 5.78
N ILE A 148 -3.32 -3.94 5.33
CA ILE A 148 -4.23 -2.80 5.44
C ILE A 148 -4.79 -2.44 4.07
N GLY A 149 -6.12 -2.41 3.95
CA GLY A 149 -6.80 -1.89 2.78
C GLY A 149 -6.94 -0.38 2.87
N LEU A 150 -6.49 0.33 1.83
CA LEU A 150 -6.65 1.77 1.70
C LEU A 150 -7.69 2.06 0.64
N PHE A 151 -8.81 2.64 1.07
CA PHE A 151 -9.92 3.02 0.21
C PHE A 151 -9.97 4.54 0.06
N GLY A 152 -10.26 5.02 -1.13
CA GLY A 152 -10.43 6.44 -1.35
C GLY A 152 -10.52 6.77 -2.83
N GLY A 153 -11.41 7.70 -3.16
CA GLY A 153 -11.53 8.25 -4.49
C GLY A 153 -10.37 9.18 -4.87
N ALA A 154 -10.44 9.75 -6.04
CA ALA A 154 -9.46 10.74 -6.48
C ALA A 154 -9.55 12.03 -5.63
N GLY A 155 -8.40 12.61 -5.29
CA GLY A 155 -8.30 13.93 -4.65
C GLY A 155 -8.59 13.94 -3.14
N VAL A 156 -8.64 12.80 -2.48
CA VAL A 156 -8.87 12.71 -1.02
C VAL A 156 -7.58 12.60 -0.19
N GLY A 157 -6.41 12.69 -0.84
CA GLY A 157 -5.11 12.67 -0.16
C GLY A 157 -4.48 11.29 0.02
N LYS A 158 -4.86 10.30 -0.82
CA LYS A 158 -4.26 8.94 -0.79
C LYS A 158 -2.73 8.98 -0.86
N THR A 159 -2.18 9.67 -1.85
CA THR A 159 -0.73 9.81 -2.04
C THR A 159 -0.05 10.47 -0.85
N VAL A 160 -0.65 11.49 -0.30
CA VAL A 160 -0.10 12.25 0.84
C VAL A 160 -0.01 11.38 2.09
N ILE A 161 -1.04 10.57 2.37
CA ILE A 161 -1.00 9.65 3.53
C ILE A 161 0.02 8.53 3.33
N ILE A 162 0.19 8.02 2.10
CA ILE A 162 1.22 7.03 1.78
C ILE A 162 2.61 7.61 2.05
N MET A 163 2.89 8.81 1.56
CA MET A 163 4.19 9.47 1.77
C MET A 163 4.44 9.77 3.25
N GLU A 164 3.42 10.17 4.00
CA GLU A 164 3.55 10.41 5.44
C GLU A 164 3.83 9.13 6.21
N LEU A 165 3.17 8.03 5.86
CA LEU A 165 3.47 6.71 6.45
C LEU A 165 4.92 6.30 6.19
N ILE A 166 5.43 6.45 4.97
CA ILE A 166 6.82 6.16 4.63
C ILE A 166 7.77 7.01 5.48
N ASN A 167 7.50 8.31 5.57
CA ASN A 167 8.32 9.23 6.34
C ASN A 167 8.32 8.90 7.84
N ASN A 168 7.16 8.62 8.40
CA ASN A 168 6.98 8.35 9.83
C ASN A 168 7.59 7.02 10.23
N ILE A 169 7.44 5.97 9.43
CA ILE A 169 8.08 4.68 9.70
C ILE A 169 9.60 4.79 9.65
N ALA A 170 10.15 5.53 8.69
CA ALA A 170 11.58 5.77 8.65
C ALA A 170 12.09 6.56 9.87
N LYS A 171 11.32 7.54 10.36
CA LYS A 171 11.68 8.34 11.54
C LYS A 171 11.51 7.57 12.86
N ALA A 172 10.38 6.89 13.03
CA ALA A 172 10.05 6.22 14.29
C ALA A 172 10.70 4.85 14.45
N HIS A 173 10.85 4.10 13.36
CA HIS A 173 11.29 2.70 13.37
C HIS A 173 12.58 2.45 12.60
N GLY A 174 13.11 3.45 11.88
CA GLY A 174 14.30 3.32 11.04
C GLY A 174 14.13 2.38 9.84
N GLY A 175 12.90 1.98 9.55
CA GLY A 175 12.56 1.04 8.48
C GLY A 175 12.51 1.68 7.09
N PHE A 176 12.61 0.84 6.07
CA PHE A 176 12.45 1.24 4.68
C PHE A 176 11.07 0.85 4.15
N SER A 177 10.72 1.43 3.02
CA SER A 177 9.46 1.17 2.35
C SER A 177 9.71 0.76 0.90
N VAL A 178 8.82 -0.07 0.37
CA VAL A 178 8.80 -0.44 -1.03
C VAL A 178 7.41 -0.13 -1.58
N PHE A 179 7.36 0.60 -2.69
CA PHE A 179 6.13 0.93 -3.38
C PHE A 179 6.05 0.16 -4.70
N ALA A 180 5.03 -0.68 -4.84
CA ALA A 180 4.71 -1.40 -6.07
C ALA A 180 3.54 -0.72 -6.79
N GLY A 181 3.84 -0.08 -7.91
CA GLY A 181 2.83 0.48 -8.83
C GLY A 181 2.34 -0.59 -9.79
N VAL A 182 1.12 -1.06 -9.59
CA VAL A 182 0.52 -2.17 -10.33
C VAL A 182 -0.59 -1.66 -11.23
N GLY A 183 -0.32 -1.58 -12.53
CA GLY A 183 -1.31 -1.22 -13.54
C GLY A 183 -1.86 0.21 -13.43
N GLU A 184 -1.16 1.10 -12.74
CA GLU A 184 -1.55 2.50 -12.61
C GLU A 184 -1.06 3.35 -13.80
N ARG A 185 -1.54 4.57 -13.90
CA ARG A 185 -1.14 5.49 -14.96
C ARG A 185 0.32 5.92 -14.79
N THR A 186 1.08 5.90 -15.88
CA THR A 186 2.49 6.33 -15.89
C THR A 186 2.66 7.75 -15.33
N ARG A 187 1.73 8.66 -15.62
CA ARG A 187 1.74 10.01 -15.08
C ARG A 187 1.65 10.01 -13.56
N GLU A 188 0.72 9.25 -12.97
CA GLU A 188 0.54 9.19 -11.51
C GLU A 188 1.79 8.63 -10.82
N GLY A 189 2.42 7.62 -11.42
CA GLY A 189 3.69 7.07 -10.93
C GLY A 189 4.84 8.08 -10.99
N ASN A 190 4.90 8.89 -12.04
CA ASN A 190 5.88 9.94 -12.17
C ASN A 190 5.63 11.10 -11.19
N ASP A 191 4.39 11.53 -11.06
CA ASP A 191 3.99 12.57 -10.09
C ASP A 191 4.36 12.12 -8.66
N LEU A 192 4.05 10.89 -8.27
CA LEU A 192 4.42 10.31 -6.96
C LEU A 192 5.94 10.35 -6.73
N TYR A 193 6.73 9.98 -7.74
CA TYR A 193 8.19 10.00 -7.62
C TYR A 193 8.73 11.41 -7.37
N HIS A 194 8.21 12.42 -8.08
CA HIS A 194 8.60 13.82 -7.87
C HIS A 194 8.15 14.35 -6.50
N GLU A 195 6.94 14.03 -6.07
CA GLU A 195 6.43 14.37 -4.73
C GLU A 195 7.28 13.74 -3.62
N MET A 196 7.76 12.51 -3.81
CA MET A 196 8.69 11.84 -2.88
C MET A 196 10.06 12.54 -2.83
N ILE A 197 10.53 13.10 -3.93
CA ILE A 197 11.76 13.92 -3.96
C ILE A 197 11.54 15.23 -3.21
N GLU A 198 10.48 15.95 -3.51
CA GLU A 198 10.15 17.24 -2.88
C GLU A 198 9.95 17.12 -1.38
N SER A 199 9.28 16.05 -0.92
CA SER A 199 9.08 15.76 0.50
C SER A 199 10.32 15.20 1.21
N GLY A 200 11.40 14.89 0.47
CA GLY A 200 12.64 14.36 1.01
C GLY A 200 12.60 12.87 1.39
N VAL A 201 11.56 12.14 0.99
CA VAL A 201 11.48 10.67 1.13
C VAL A 201 12.50 9.99 0.22
N ILE A 202 12.66 10.49 -0.99
CA ILE A 202 13.70 10.08 -1.93
C ILE A 202 14.70 11.23 -2.10
N LYS A 203 15.99 10.91 -2.07
CA LYS A 203 17.07 11.86 -2.30
C LYS A 203 17.55 11.76 -3.76
N PRO A 204 17.81 12.86 -4.46
CA PRO A 204 18.22 12.85 -5.86
C PRO A 204 19.52 12.06 -6.11
N ASP A 205 20.45 12.07 -5.16
CA ASP A 205 21.71 11.31 -5.18
C ASP A 205 21.56 9.87 -4.69
N GLY A 206 20.37 9.46 -4.29
CA GLY A 206 20.01 8.14 -3.76
C GLY A 206 20.38 7.92 -2.29
N LYS A 207 21.37 8.62 -1.75
CA LYS A 207 21.83 8.43 -0.37
C LYS A 207 20.83 8.95 0.65
N GLY A 208 20.44 8.10 1.59
CA GLY A 208 19.45 8.44 2.61
C GLY A 208 18.01 8.40 2.10
N SER A 209 17.75 7.85 0.92
CA SER A 209 16.40 7.56 0.44
C SER A 209 15.75 6.48 1.33
N LYS A 210 14.44 6.62 1.55
CA LYS A 210 13.66 5.79 2.47
C LYS A 210 12.78 4.77 1.74
N ALA A 211 12.66 4.88 0.43
CA ALA A 211 11.77 4.05 -0.37
C ALA A 211 12.43 3.56 -1.66
N ALA A 212 12.07 2.35 -2.09
CA ALA A 212 12.32 1.81 -3.42
C ALA A 212 11.00 1.72 -4.19
N LEU A 213 11.04 1.98 -5.49
CA LEU A 213 9.86 1.98 -6.36
C LEU A 213 9.98 0.86 -7.41
N VAL A 214 8.91 0.10 -7.59
CA VAL A 214 8.82 -0.98 -8.58
C VAL A 214 7.55 -0.78 -9.39
N TYR A 215 7.68 -0.47 -10.67
CA TYR A 215 6.56 -0.09 -11.52
C TYR A 215 6.28 -1.10 -12.64
N GLY A 216 5.02 -1.49 -12.75
CA GLY A 216 4.41 -2.18 -13.89
C GLY A 216 3.15 -1.43 -14.28
N GLN A 217 3.29 -0.42 -15.16
CA GLN A 217 2.24 0.55 -15.45
C GLN A 217 1.17 -0.03 -16.38
N MET A 218 0.05 0.70 -16.56
CA MET A 218 -1.10 0.20 -17.33
C MET A 218 -0.82 0.01 -18.83
N ASN A 219 0.21 0.63 -19.37
CA ASN A 219 0.62 0.46 -20.76
C ASN A 219 1.51 -0.77 -20.99
N GLU A 220 1.96 -1.42 -19.92
CA GLU A 220 2.75 -2.64 -20.01
C GLU A 220 1.86 -3.87 -20.24
N PRO A 221 2.38 -4.96 -20.84
CA PRO A 221 1.61 -6.17 -21.09
C PRO A 221 1.12 -6.83 -19.81
N PRO A 222 0.07 -7.68 -19.89
CA PRO A 222 -0.54 -8.27 -18.70
C PRO A 222 0.42 -9.13 -17.88
N GLY A 223 1.43 -9.75 -18.50
CA GLY A 223 2.47 -10.50 -17.78
C GLY A 223 3.25 -9.61 -16.79
N ALA A 224 3.68 -8.44 -17.23
CA ALA A 224 4.39 -7.48 -16.39
C ALA A 224 3.50 -7.01 -15.22
N ARG A 225 2.26 -6.61 -15.51
CA ARG A 225 1.32 -6.14 -14.49
C ARG A 225 0.93 -7.23 -13.47
N ALA A 226 0.89 -8.48 -13.90
CA ALA A 226 0.61 -9.62 -13.02
C ALA A 226 1.79 -10.01 -12.11
N ARG A 227 3.02 -9.60 -12.43
CA ARG A 227 4.23 -9.99 -11.70
C ARG A 227 4.90 -8.88 -10.92
N VAL A 228 4.65 -7.63 -11.27
CA VAL A 228 5.32 -6.49 -10.64
C VAL A 228 5.08 -6.39 -9.12
N GLY A 229 3.91 -6.78 -8.64
CA GLY A 229 3.63 -6.88 -7.20
C GLY A 229 4.56 -7.86 -6.49
N LEU A 230 4.84 -9.00 -7.12
CA LEU A 230 5.80 -9.99 -6.63
C LEU A 230 7.23 -9.46 -6.66
N SER A 231 7.58 -8.70 -7.68
CA SER A 231 8.90 -8.05 -7.79
C SER A 231 9.12 -7.05 -6.64
N GLY A 232 8.14 -6.20 -6.37
CA GLY A 232 8.19 -5.26 -5.25
C GLY A 232 8.24 -5.97 -3.90
N LEU A 233 7.44 -6.99 -3.70
CA LEU A 233 7.44 -7.78 -2.47
C LEU A 233 8.79 -8.46 -2.22
N THR A 234 9.46 -8.94 -3.26
CA THR A 234 10.79 -9.56 -3.15
C THR A 234 11.83 -8.56 -2.66
N VAL A 235 11.78 -7.31 -3.12
CA VAL A 235 12.65 -6.24 -2.60
C VAL A 235 12.37 -5.98 -1.11
N ALA A 236 11.10 -5.95 -0.71
CA ALA A 236 10.69 -5.80 0.69
C ALA A 236 11.17 -6.97 1.57
N GLU A 237 11.07 -8.19 1.07
CA GLU A 237 11.51 -9.39 1.79
C GLU A 237 13.01 -9.38 2.09
N TYR A 238 13.84 -8.79 1.24
CA TYR A 238 15.26 -8.65 1.53
C TYR A 238 15.49 -7.84 2.82
N PHE A 239 14.85 -6.70 2.95
CA PHE A 239 14.98 -5.84 4.12
C PHE A 239 14.45 -6.52 5.40
N ARG A 240 13.38 -7.29 5.30
CA ARG A 240 12.86 -8.09 6.42
C ARG A 240 13.82 -9.22 6.80
N ASP A 241 14.22 -10.04 5.84
CA ASP A 241 14.86 -11.34 6.08
C ASP A 241 16.37 -11.22 6.28
N LYS A 242 17.04 -10.28 5.60
CA LYS A 242 18.48 -10.06 5.66
C LYS A 242 18.88 -8.95 6.63
N GLU A 243 18.13 -7.86 6.63
CA GLU A 243 18.47 -6.69 7.43
C GLU A 243 17.65 -6.59 8.72
N GLY A 244 16.67 -7.47 8.91
CA GLY A 244 15.90 -7.55 10.15
C GLY A 244 15.04 -6.31 10.41
N GLN A 245 14.56 -5.67 9.35
CA GLN A 245 13.83 -4.42 9.46
C GLN A 245 12.32 -4.60 9.45
N ASP A 246 11.64 -3.58 9.96
CA ASP A 246 10.22 -3.39 9.79
C ASP A 246 9.98 -2.61 8.50
N VAL A 247 9.39 -3.28 7.51
CA VAL A 247 9.23 -2.77 6.15
C VAL A 247 7.77 -2.43 5.90
N LEU A 248 7.49 -1.27 5.30
CA LEU A 248 6.20 -0.98 4.69
C LEU A 248 6.23 -1.38 3.21
N PHE A 249 5.23 -2.12 2.80
CA PHE A 249 5.02 -2.52 1.42
C PHE A 249 3.69 -1.95 0.90
N PHE A 250 3.79 -1.03 -0.04
CA PHE A 250 2.63 -0.41 -0.68
C PHE A 250 2.32 -1.07 -2.01
N VAL A 251 1.05 -1.35 -2.25
CA VAL A 251 0.56 -1.87 -3.52
C VAL A 251 -0.53 -0.93 -4.04
N ASP A 252 -0.28 -0.28 -5.13
CA ASP A 252 -1.26 0.53 -5.81
C ASP A 252 -1.38 0.09 -7.27
N ASN A 253 -2.33 -0.70 -7.63
CA ASN A 253 -3.58 -1.06 -6.97
C ASN A 253 -3.70 -2.60 -6.95
N ILE A 254 -4.13 -3.19 -5.85
CA ILE A 254 -4.26 -4.66 -5.74
C ILE A 254 -5.30 -5.23 -6.70
N PHE A 255 -6.34 -4.47 -7.04
CA PHE A 255 -7.32 -4.88 -8.05
C PHE A 255 -6.67 -5.10 -9.42
N ARG A 256 -5.71 -4.26 -9.78
CA ARG A 256 -4.98 -4.40 -11.06
C ARG A 256 -4.13 -5.67 -11.12
N PHE A 257 -3.63 -6.13 -9.99
CA PHE A 257 -2.97 -7.44 -9.88
C PHE A 257 -3.93 -8.57 -10.27
N THR A 258 -5.15 -8.58 -9.73
CA THR A 258 -6.16 -9.60 -10.08
C THR A 258 -6.63 -9.48 -11.51
N GLN A 259 -6.84 -8.26 -12.01
CA GLN A 259 -7.22 -8.00 -13.39
C GLN A 259 -6.16 -8.52 -14.39
N ALA A 260 -4.89 -8.22 -14.16
CA ALA A 260 -3.80 -8.72 -14.99
C ALA A 260 -3.72 -10.25 -14.95
N GLY A 261 -3.95 -10.86 -13.80
CA GLY A 261 -4.04 -12.31 -13.65
C GLY A 261 -5.17 -12.91 -14.49
N SER A 262 -6.33 -12.26 -14.56
CA SER A 262 -7.44 -12.71 -15.42
C SER A 262 -7.13 -12.60 -16.91
N GLU A 263 -6.46 -11.52 -17.32
CA GLU A 263 -5.99 -11.35 -18.70
C GLU A 263 -4.99 -12.45 -19.10
N VAL A 264 -4.02 -12.74 -18.24
CA VAL A 264 -3.06 -13.84 -18.46
C VAL A 264 -3.77 -15.18 -18.55
N SER A 265 -4.70 -15.46 -17.66
CA SER A 265 -5.49 -16.69 -17.65
C SER A 265 -6.28 -16.88 -18.95
N ALA A 266 -6.90 -15.82 -19.44
CA ALA A 266 -7.62 -15.82 -20.72
C ALA A 266 -6.69 -16.07 -21.91
N LEU A 267 -5.52 -15.43 -21.94
CA LEU A 267 -4.51 -15.62 -22.98
C LEU A 267 -3.97 -17.06 -23.00
N LEU A 268 -3.91 -17.72 -21.84
CA LEU A 268 -3.52 -19.12 -21.71
C LEU A 268 -4.63 -20.11 -22.08
N GLY A 269 -5.83 -19.61 -22.41
CA GLY A 269 -6.98 -20.44 -22.79
C GLY A 269 -7.62 -21.18 -21.62
N ARG A 270 -7.46 -20.71 -20.38
CA ARG A 270 -8.10 -21.29 -19.20
C ARG A 270 -9.58 -20.90 -19.17
N ILE A 271 -10.43 -21.84 -18.71
CA ILE A 271 -11.86 -21.57 -18.53
C ILE A 271 -12.04 -20.57 -17.40
N PRO A 272 -12.71 -19.42 -17.64
CA PRO A 272 -12.91 -18.42 -16.62
C PRO A 272 -13.87 -18.90 -15.52
N SER A 273 -13.69 -18.38 -14.33
CA SER A 273 -14.63 -18.52 -13.21
C SER A 273 -15.70 -17.41 -13.23
N ALA A 274 -16.37 -17.19 -12.11
CA ALA A 274 -17.41 -16.17 -11.99
C ALA A 274 -16.91 -14.78 -12.43
N VAL A 275 -17.75 -14.04 -13.13
CA VAL A 275 -17.50 -12.67 -13.63
C VAL A 275 -16.29 -12.55 -14.56
N GLY A 276 -15.80 -13.68 -15.10
CA GLY A 276 -14.65 -13.69 -16.01
C GLY A 276 -13.28 -13.72 -15.36
N TYR A 277 -13.21 -13.84 -14.04
CA TYR A 277 -11.92 -13.97 -13.33
C TYR A 277 -11.26 -15.33 -13.55
N GLN A 278 -9.96 -15.39 -13.30
CA GLN A 278 -9.19 -16.62 -13.32
C GLN A 278 -9.70 -17.64 -12.29
N PRO A 279 -9.66 -18.94 -12.60
CA PRO A 279 -10.04 -19.98 -11.63
C PRO A 279 -9.07 -20.05 -10.44
N THR A 280 -7.88 -19.50 -10.59
CA THR A 280 -6.82 -19.45 -9.57
C THR A 280 -6.82 -18.16 -8.73
N LEU A 281 -7.87 -17.33 -8.80
CA LEU A 281 -7.92 -16.02 -8.14
C LEU A 281 -7.54 -16.07 -6.66
N ALA A 282 -8.17 -16.98 -5.91
CA ALA A 282 -7.89 -17.12 -4.47
C ALA A 282 -6.46 -17.59 -4.19
N THR A 283 -5.94 -18.49 -5.01
CA THR A 283 -4.57 -19.01 -4.88
C THR A 283 -3.54 -17.96 -5.24
N ASP A 284 -3.75 -17.21 -6.32
CA ASP A 284 -2.85 -16.14 -6.75
C ASP A 284 -2.77 -15.03 -5.68
N MET A 285 -3.92 -14.63 -5.14
CA MET A 285 -3.99 -13.66 -4.05
C MET A 285 -3.34 -14.21 -2.78
N GLY A 286 -3.62 -15.46 -2.41
CA GLY A 286 -3.03 -16.12 -1.24
C GLY A 286 -1.50 -16.19 -1.34
N ASN A 287 -0.96 -16.56 -2.49
CA ASN A 287 0.48 -16.64 -2.71
C ASN A 287 1.19 -15.28 -2.54
N LEU A 288 0.54 -14.18 -2.89
CA LEU A 288 1.05 -12.84 -2.62
C LEU A 288 0.92 -12.49 -1.13
N GLN A 289 -0.27 -12.64 -0.57
CA GLN A 289 -0.62 -12.14 0.76
C GLN A 289 0.08 -12.90 1.90
N GLU A 290 0.27 -14.21 1.77
CA GLU A 290 0.91 -15.04 2.81
C GLU A 290 2.41 -14.79 2.96
N ARG A 291 3.05 -14.14 2.00
CA ARG A 291 4.43 -13.68 2.10
C ARG A 291 4.56 -12.42 2.96
N ILE A 292 3.47 -11.69 3.13
CA ILE A 292 3.39 -10.44 3.90
C ILE A 292 3.05 -10.78 5.34
N THR A 293 4.06 -10.88 6.18
CA THR A 293 3.91 -11.28 7.58
C THR A 293 5.11 -10.85 8.42
N THR A 294 4.97 -10.97 9.74
CA THR A 294 6.06 -10.81 10.69
C THR A 294 6.76 -12.14 10.87
N THR A 295 8.09 -12.11 10.83
CA THR A 295 8.96 -13.25 11.14
C THR A 295 9.78 -12.96 12.40
N ASP A 296 10.55 -13.93 12.84
CA ASP A 296 11.51 -13.79 13.94
C ASP A 296 12.64 -12.76 13.64
N LYS A 297 12.81 -12.36 12.39
CA LYS A 297 13.83 -11.41 11.93
C LYS A 297 13.34 -9.99 11.76
N GLY A 298 12.15 -9.82 11.24
CA GLY A 298 11.56 -8.52 10.93
C GLY A 298 10.12 -8.65 10.45
N SER A 299 9.56 -7.55 9.98
CA SER A 299 8.16 -7.55 9.51
C SER A 299 8.00 -6.88 8.15
N ILE A 300 6.97 -7.31 7.42
CA ILE A 300 6.41 -6.57 6.29
C ILE A 300 4.97 -6.25 6.64
N THR A 301 4.65 -4.97 6.71
CA THR A 301 3.28 -4.48 6.83
C THR A 301 2.86 -3.90 5.50
N SER A 302 1.75 -4.35 4.93
CA SER A 302 1.30 -3.85 3.62
C SER A 302 0.16 -2.86 3.74
N VAL A 303 0.22 -1.82 2.91
CA VAL A 303 -0.89 -0.90 2.65
C VAL A 303 -1.26 -1.06 1.18
N GLN A 304 -2.45 -1.56 0.93
CA GLN A 304 -2.93 -1.94 -0.39
C GLN A 304 -4.06 -1.04 -0.81
N ALA A 305 -3.86 -0.25 -1.85
CA ALA A 305 -4.95 0.51 -2.43
C ALA A 305 -5.94 -0.45 -3.10
N ILE A 306 -7.21 -0.34 -2.76
CA ILE A 306 -8.26 -1.21 -3.25
C ILE A 306 -9.25 -0.38 -4.08
N TYR A 307 -9.46 -0.81 -5.30
CA TYR A 307 -10.54 -0.33 -6.16
C TYR A 307 -11.68 -1.33 -6.13
N VAL A 308 -12.88 -0.84 -5.94
CA VAL A 308 -14.11 -1.64 -5.95
C VAL A 308 -14.88 -1.35 -7.24
N PRO A 309 -14.91 -2.29 -8.20
CA PRO A 309 -15.65 -2.09 -9.45
C PRO A 309 -17.12 -1.81 -9.21
N ALA A 310 -17.63 -0.72 -9.78
CA ALA A 310 -19.04 -0.32 -9.67
C ALA A 310 -19.56 -0.20 -8.21
N ASP A 311 -18.67 0.02 -7.26
CA ASP A 311 -18.96 0.02 -5.81
C ASP A 311 -19.60 -1.29 -5.30
N ASP A 312 -19.38 -2.39 -6.02
CA ASP A 312 -19.91 -3.72 -5.68
C ASP A 312 -18.90 -4.52 -4.84
N LEU A 313 -19.09 -4.53 -3.54
CA LEU A 313 -18.27 -5.29 -2.59
C LEU A 313 -18.41 -6.82 -2.74
N THR A 314 -19.39 -7.29 -3.48
CA THR A 314 -19.60 -8.73 -3.75
C THR A 314 -18.84 -9.22 -4.97
N ASP A 315 -18.22 -8.34 -5.74
CA ASP A 315 -17.35 -8.71 -6.83
C ASP A 315 -16.21 -9.61 -6.31
N PRO A 316 -15.87 -10.72 -7.00
CA PRO A 316 -14.89 -11.71 -6.53
C PRO A 316 -13.50 -11.12 -6.20
N ALA A 317 -13.04 -10.09 -6.91
CA ALA A 317 -11.71 -9.52 -6.67
C ALA A 317 -11.63 -8.76 -5.34
N PRO A 318 -12.46 -7.74 -5.05
CA PRO A 318 -12.49 -7.13 -3.74
C PRO A 318 -12.84 -8.11 -2.63
N ALA A 319 -13.83 -8.99 -2.83
CA ALA A 319 -14.22 -9.98 -1.82
C ALA A 319 -13.04 -10.88 -1.40
N THR A 320 -12.24 -11.36 -2.36
CA THR A 320 -11.04 -12.15 -2.07
C THR A 320 -9.97 -11.31 -1.35
N SER A 321 -9.79 -10.05 -1.75
CA SER A 321 -8.84 -9.15 -1.09
C SER A 321 -9.24 -8.87 0.36
N PHE A 322 -10.52 -8.60 0.62
CA PHE A 322 -11.03 -8.34 1.98
C PHE A 322 -10.78 -9.49 2.96
N ALA A 323 -10.81 -10.73 2.49
CA ALA A 323 -10.56 -11.89 3.33
C ALA A 323 -9.16 -11.87 3.99
N HIS A 324 -8.20 -11.21 3.36
CA HIS A 324 -6.82 -11.09 3.84
C HIS A 324 -6.56 -9.85 4.71
N LEU A 325 -7.45 -8.87 4.73
CA LEU A 325 -7.22 -7.59 5.41
C LEU A 325 -7.37 -7.70 6.93
N ASP A 326 -6.44 -7.06 7.64
CA ASP A 326 -6.46 -6.91 9.09
C ASP A 326 -7.07 -5.57 9.53
N ALA A 327 -6.93 -4.56 8.69
CA ALA A 327 -7.50 -3.23 8.92
C ALA A 327 -7.91 -2.58 7.60
N THR A 328 -8.81 -1.60 7.69
CA THR A 328 -9.20 -0.75 6.57
C THR A 328 -9.09 0.71 6.95
N THR A 329 -8.50 1.50 6.07
CA THR A 329 -8.45 2.96 6.16
C THR A 329 -9.28 3.52 5.01
N VAL A 330 -10.37 4.19 5.34
CA VAL A 330 -11.29 4.77 4.36
C VAL A 330 -11.07 6.27 4.31
N LEU A 331 -10.70 6.79 3.14
CA LEU A 331 -10.59 8.23 2.89
C LEU A 331 -11.90 8.76 2.32
N SER A 332 -12.48 9.74 2.99
CA SER A 332 -13.79 10.30 2.70
C SER A 332 -13.68 11.68 2.03
N ARG A 333 -14.38 11.84 0.91
CA ARG A 333 -14.49 13.14 0.25
C ARG A 333 -15.25 14.15 1.11
N GLN A 334 -16.27 13.72 1.82
CA GLN A 334 -17.05 14.59 2.71
C GLN A 334 -16.18 15.19 3.81
N ILE A 335 -15.26 14.39 4.38
CA ILE A 335 -14.30 14.86 5.39
C ILE A 335 -13.28 15.81 4.77
N ALA A 336 -12.80 15.52 3.57
CA ALA A 336 -11.90 16.41 2.84
C ALA A 336 -12.55 17.77 2.52
N GLU A 337 -13.83 17.78 2.16
CA GLU A 337 -14.61 19.00 1.92
C GLU A 337 -14.79 19.87 3.17
N LEU A 338 -14.75 19.27 4.37
CA LEU A 338 -14.70 19.98 5.64
C LEU A 338 -13.32 20.56 5.98
N GLY A 339 -12.32 20.32 5.12
CA GLY A 339 -10.94 20.73 5.34
C GLY A 339 -10.21 19.92 6.40
N ILE A 340 -10.71 18.75 6.78
CA ILE A 340 -10.10 17.87 7.78
C ILE A 340 -9.12 16.93 7.05
N TYR A 341 -7.85 17.04 7.37
CA TYR A 341 -6.79 16.21 6.83
C TYR A 341 -5.93 15.60 7.95
N PRO A 342 -5.57 14.28 7.89
CA PRO A 342 -5.95 13.35 6.81
C PRO A 342 -7.46 13.11 6.77
N ALA A 343 -8.03 12.95 5.57
CA ALA A 343 -9.46 12.78 5.37
C ALA A 343 -9.93 11.34 5.67
N VAL A 344 -9.40 10.73 6.71
CA VAL A 344 -9.76 9.38 7.16
C VAL A 344 -11.14 9.41 7.82
N ASP A 345 -12.04 8.54 7.33
CA ASP A 345 -13.35 8.39 7.96
C ASP A 345 -13.20 7.60 9.27
N PRO A 346 -13.51 8.20 10.41
CA PRO A 346 -13.32 7.58 11.72
C PRO A 346 -14.36 6.50 12.05
N LEU A 347 -15.47 6.45 11.33
CA LEU A 347 -16.56 5.49 11.54
C LEU A 347 -16.49 4.32 10.55
N ASP A 348 -16.07 4.57 9.32
CA ASP A 348 -15.98 3.54 8.28
C ASP A 348 -14.61 2.83 8.28
N SER A 349 -13.59 3.42 8.90
CA SER A 349 -12.28 2.78 9.07
C SER A 349 -12.32 1.79 10.24
N THR A 350 -11.74 0.61 10.05
CA THR A 350 -11.81 -0.48 11.04
C THR A 350 -10.46 -1.18 11.20
N SER A 351 -10.28 -1.84 12.34
CA SER A 351 -9.12 -2.70 12.59
C SER A 351 -9.50 -3.90 13.46
N ARG A 352 -9.03 -5.08 13.08
CA ARG A 352 -9.22 -6.31 13.86
C ARG A 352 -8.48 -6.31 15.18
N ILE A 353 -7.38 -5.56 15.27
CA ILE A 353 -6.58 -5.46 16.50
C ILE A 353 -7.13 -4.43 17.51
N LEU A 354 -8.19 -3.70 17.18
CA LEU A 354 -8.88 -2.83 18.14
C LEU A 354 -9.73 -3.71 19.10
N ASP A 355 -9.04 -4.43 19.94
CA ASP A 355 -9.55 -5.35 20.94
C ASP A 355 -8.82 -5.08 22.27
N PRO A 356 -9.50 -5.01 23.42
CA PRO A 356 -8.87 -4.65 24.69
C PRO A 356 -7.72 -5.60 25.10
N ARG A 357 -7.71 -6.83 24.60
CA ARG A 357 -6.64 -7.80 24.86
C ARG A 357 -5.35 -7.49 24.10
N ILE A 358 -5.43 -6.69 23.02
CA ILE A 358 -4.29 -6.34 22.17
C ILE A 358 -3.85 -4.91 22.46
N VAL A 359 -4.77 -3.95 22.32
CA VAL A 359 -4.45 -2.52 22.48
C VAL A 359 -4.51 -2.04 23.93
N GLY A 360 -5.06 -2.83 24.85
CA GLY A 360 -5.30 -2.45 26.24
C GLY A 360 -6.67 -1.81 26.46
N GLU A 361 -7.11 -1.87 27.71
CA GLU A 361 -8.44 -1.38 28.13
C GLU A 361 -8.64 0.11 27.89
N GLU A 362 -7.63 0.93 28.19
CA GLU A 362 -7.71 2.38 28.09
C GLU A 362 -7.87 2.82 26.63
N HIS A 363 -7.00 2.35 25.74
CA HIS A 363 -7.07 2.65 24.32
C HIS A 363 -8.44 2.24 23.74
N TYR A 364 -8.87 1.02 24.03
CA TYR A 364 -10.15 0.51 23.54
C TYR A 364 -11.34 1.35 24.00
N LYS A 365 -11.39 1.70 25.29
CA LYS A 365 -12.48 2.53 25.84
C LYS A 365 -12.52 3.90 25.20
N VAL A 366 -11.38 4.57 25.07
CA VAL A 366 -11.29 5.89 24.45
C VAL A 366 -11.71 5.83 22.99
N ALA A 367 -11.24 4.85 22.23
CA ALA A 367 -11.63 4.68 20.82
C ALA A 367 -13.14 4.45 20.67
N ARG A 368 -13.75 3.63 21.50
CA ARG A 368 -15.20 3.37 21.50
C ARG A 368 -16.02 4.59 21.89
N GLU A 369 -15.56 5.37 22.86
CA GLU A 369 -16.25 6.60 23.28
C GLU A 369 -16.19 7.66 22.17
N VAL A 370 -15.04 7.83 21.52
CA VAL A 370 -14.89 8.70 20.34
C VAL A 370 -15.85 8.28 19.21
N GLN A 371 -15.89 7.01 18.88
CA GLN A 371 -16.80 6.47 17.86
C GLN A 371 -18.26 6.71 18.22
N LYS A 372 -18.64 6.50 19.47
CA LYS A 372 -20.00 6.73 19.97
C LYS A 372 -20.41 8.19 19.82
N ILE A 373 -19.57 9.13 20.25
CA ILE A 373 -19.81 10.57 20.15
C ILE A 373 -19.98 10.98 18.67
N LEU A 374 -19.09 10.52 17.80
CA LEU A 374 -19.16 10.83 16.38
C LEU A 374 -20.38 10.18 15.69
N GLN A 375 -20.76 8.96 16.07
CA GLN A 375 -21.96 8.30 15.56
C GLN A 375 -23.23 9.03 15.99
N THR A 376 -23.33 9.46 17.23
CA THR A 376 -24.44 10.26 17.73
C THR A 376 -24.53 11.58 16.96
N TYR A 377 -23.41 12.26 16.76
CA TYR A 377 -23.36 13.49 15.96
C TYR A 377 -23.85 13.26 14.53
N LYS A 378 -23.40 12.19 13.87
CA LYS A 378 -23.84 11.82 12.54
C LYS A 378 -25.36 11.64 12.46
N SER A 379 -25.95 11.00 13.46
CA SER A 379 -27.41 10.81 13.56
C SER A 379 -28.19 12.11 13.78
N LEU A 380 -27.56 13.11 14.40
CA LEU A 380 -28.18 14.41 14.68
C LEU A 380 -28.02 15.42 13.52
N GLN A 381 -27.15 15.16 12.56
CA GLN A 381 -26.84 16.11 11.48
C GLN A 381 -28.06 16.52 10.66
N ASP A 382 -28.96 15.58 10.33
CA ASP A 382 -30.18 15.86 9.59
C ASP A 382 -31.15 16.75 10.41
N ILE A 383 -31.24 16.49 11.69
CA ILE A 383 -32.06 17.31 12.61
C ILE A 383 -31.49 18.73 12.70
N ILE A 384 -30.18 18.85 12.84
CA ILE A 384 -29.49 20.15 12.91
C ILE A 384 -29.68 20.94 11.59
N ALA A 385 -29.60 20.26 10.46
CA ALA A 385 -29.76 20.89 9.15
C ALA A 385 -31.19 21.43 8.90
N ILE A 386 -32.20 20.76 9.44
CA ILE A 386 -33.61 21.11 9.22
C ILE A 386 -34.14 22.07 10.29
N LEU A 387 -33.86 21.78 11.57
CA LEU A 387 -34.46 22.46 12.71
C LEU A 387 -33.49 23.40 13.43
N GLY A 388 -32.19 23.29 13.18
CA GLY A 388 -31.16 24.05 13.87
C GLY A 388 -30.72 23.42 15.20
N MET A 389 -29.66 23.99 15.76
CA MET A 389 -29.06 23.52 17.04
C MET A 389 -29.97 23.75 18.25
N ASP A 390 -30.85 24.77 18.20
CA ASP A 390 -31.64 25.19 19.34
C ASP A 390 -32.71 24.17 19.74
N GLU A 391 -33.14 23.34 18.80
CA GLU A 391 -34.12 22.28 19.04
C GLU A 391 -33.54 21.02 19.68
N LEU A 392 -32.22 20.91 19.81
CA LEU A 392 -31.59 19.80 20.47
C LEU A 392 -31.71 19.91 22.01
N SER A 393 -31.73 18.74 22.67
CA SER A 393 -31.56 18.68 24.13
C SER A 393 -30.20 19.24 24.56
N GLU A 394 -30.07 19.67 25.80
CA GLU A 394 -28.77 20.16 26.30
C GLU A 394 -27.68 19.08 26.29
N GLU A 395 -28.07 17.83 26.50
CA GLU A 395 -27.15 16.68 26.37
C GLU A 395 -26.67 16.49 24.92
N ASP A 396 -27.57 16.59 23.95
CA ASP A 396 -27.23 16.50 22.53
C ASP A 396 -26.36 17.68 22.07
N LYS A 397 -26.65 18.91 22.53
CA LYS A 397 -25.82 20.09 22.26
C LYS A 397 -24.40 19.90 22.74
N LEU A 398 -24.24 19.36 23.94
CA LEU A 398 -22.91 19.04 24.48
C LEU A 398 -22.20 17.98 23.68
N THR A 399 -22.89 16.91 23.30
CA THR A 399 -22.37 15.84 22.47
C THR A 399 -21.90 16.38 21.11
N VAL A 400 -22.72 17.21 20.45
CA VAL A 400 -22.36 17.85 19.17
C VAL A 400 -21.14 18.74 19.30
N THR A 401 -21.06 19.52 20.38
CA THR A 401 -19.91 20.40 20.64
C THR A 401 -18.61 19.59 20.79
N ARG A 402 -18.66 18.51 21.57
CA ARG A 402 -17.51 17.61 21.73
C ARG A 402 -17.16 16.88 20.44
N ALA A 403 -18.17 16.42 19.69
CA ALA A 403 -17.97 15.75 18.40
C ALA A 403 -17.23 16.64 17.38
N ARG A 404 -17.60 17.92 17.31
CA ARG A 404 -16.91 18.89 16.43
C ARG A 404 -15.46 19.11 16.86
N LYS A 405 -15.18 19.19 18.16
CA LYS A 405 -13.80 19.26 18.67
C LYS A 405 -13.01 18.00 18.34
N ILE A 406 -13.62 16.83 18.51
CA ILE A 406 -13.01 15.54 18.13
C ILE A 406 -12.68 15.52 16.64
N GLN A 407 -13.61 15.89 15.76
CA GLN A 407 -13.36 15.94 14.32
C GLN A 407 -12.18 16.87 13.98
N ARG A 408 -12.12 18.05 14.58
CA ARG A 408 -11.01 18.98 14.40
C ARG A 408 -9.70 18.41 14.94
N PHE A 409 -9.72 17.75 16.07
CA PHE A 409 -8.53 17.15 16.69
C PHE A 409 -8.04 15.89 15.97
N LEU A 410 -8.89 15.22 15.18
CA LEU A 410 -8.46 14.16 14.27
C LEU A 410 -7.60 14.69 13.12
N SER A 411 -7.69 15.97 12.78
CA SER A 411 -6.80 16.60 11.83
C SER A 411 -5.38 16.73 12.38
N GLN A 412 -4.40 16.67 11.50
CA GLN A 412 -2.99 16.67 11.86
C GLN A 412 -2.14 17.20 10.71
N PRO A 413 -1.19 18.11 10.96
CA PRO A 413 -0.27 18.55 9.92
C PRO A 413 0.76 17.46 9.62
N PHE A 414 1.00 17.21 8.35
CA PHE A 414 1.94 16.20 7.88
C PHE A 414 3.28 16.82 7.48
N PHE A 415 4.37 16.11 7.74
CA PHE A 415 5.71 16.53 7.34
C PHE A 415 5.84 16.66 5.82
N VAL A 416 5.26 15.73 5.08
CA VAL A 416 5.32 15.73 3.62
C VAL A 416 4.48 16.85 2.99
N ALA A 417 3.60 17.45 3.75
CA ALA A 417 2.75 18.56 3.33
C ALA A 417 3.27 19.95 3.76
N GLU A 418 4.37 20.04 4.51
CA GLU A 418 4.94 21.30 5.01
C GLU A 418 5.19 22.32 3.90
N VAL A 419 5.70 21.84 2.76
CA VAL A 419 6.01 22.69 1.60
C VAL A 419 4.76 23.38 1.05
N PHE A 420 3.60 22.73 1.13
CA PHE A 420 2.34 23.23 0.59
C PHE A 420 1.52 24.01 1.64
N THR A 421 1.59 23.61 2.89
CA THR A 421 0.75 24.17 3.96
C THR A 421 1.45 25.28 4.76
N GLY A 422 2.78 25.31 4.73
CA GLY A 422 3.59 26.18 5.55
C GLY A 422 3.52 25.87 7.07
N SER A 423 2.87 24.76 7.44
CA SER A 423 2.74 24.32 8.83
C SER A 423 3.69 23.17 9.11
N PRO A 424 4.46 23.21 10.23
CA PRO A 424 5.35 22.11 10.60
C PRO A 424 4.57 20.81 10.83
N GLY A 425 5.05 19.71 10.27
CA GLY A 425 4.46 18.39 10.46
C GLY A 425 4.59 17.91 11.90
N LYS A 426 3.71 17.02 12.31
CA LYS A 426 3.65 16.45 13.66
C LYS A 426 3.61 14.91 13.58
N LEU A 427 4.51 14.32 14.33
CA LEU A 427 4.46 12.90 14.69
C LEU A 427 3.90 12.83 16.12
N VAL A 428 2.74 12.19 16.30
CA VAL A 428 2.10 12.09 17.62
C VAL A 428 2.20 10.65 18.09
N ASP A 429 2.75 10.46 19.28
CA ASP A 429 2.82 9.12 19.85
C ASP A 429 1.43 8.63 20.31
N LEU A 430 1.30 7.32 20.46
CA LEU A 430 0.02 6.69 20.79
C LEU A 430 -0.51 7.13 22.17
N GLU A 431 0.37 7.27 23.15
CA GLU A 431 -0.01 7.65 24.51
C GLU A 431 -0.57 9.07 24.55
N ALA A 432 0.08 10.02 23.88
CA ALA A 432 -0.41 11.40 23.76
C ALA A 432 -1.75 11.47 23.00
N THR A 433 -1.94 10.64 21.99
CA THR A 433 -3.20 10.51 21.26
C THR A 433 -4.32 10.04 22.18
N ILE A 434 -4.14 8.94 22.89
CA ILE A 434 -5.14 8.38 23.82
C ILE A 434 -5.48 9.40 24.91
N LYS A 435 -4.48 10.02 25.53
CA LYS A 435 -4.65 11.03 26.56
C LYS A 435 -5.48 12.23 26.07
N GLY A 436 -5.14 12.74 24.89
CA GLY A 436 -5.81 13.91 24.32
C GLY A 436 -7.28 13.66 24.01
N PHE A 437 -7.61 12.57 23.36
CA PHE A 437 -8.99 12.22 23.07
C PHE A 437 -9.80 11.87 24.33
N ASN A 438 -9.19 11.18 25.29
CA ASN A 438 -9.85 10.89 26.57
C ASN A 438 -10.26 12.17 27.30
N ALA A 439 -9.36 13.14 27.36
CA ALA A 439 -9.63 14.44 27.99
C ALA A 439 -10.76 15.19 27.28
N ILE A 440 -10.82 15.20 25.96
CA ILE A 440 -11.92 15.81 25.21
C ILE A 440 -13.24 15.09 25.50
N CYS A 441 -13.26 13.77 25.49
CA CYS A 441 -14.47 12.99 25.79
C CYS A 441 -14.99 13.23 27.20
N LYS A 442 -14.09 13.40 28.17
CA LYS A 442 -14.46 13.74 29.58
C LYS A 442 -14.90 15.18 29.78
N GLY A 443 -14.73 16.03 28.79
CA GLY A 443 -15.14 17.44 28.87
C GLY A 443 -14.14 18.36 29.54
N GLU A 444 -12.91 17.94 29.78
CA GLU A 444 -11.87 18.76 30.42
C GLU A 444 -11.58 20.04 29.60
N TYR A 445 -11.85 20.03 28.32
CA TYR A 445 -11.61 21.13 27.38
C TYR A 445 -12.90 21.69 26.75
N ASP A 446 -14.06 21.50 27.40
CA ASP A 446 -15.33 22.03 26.89
C ASP A 446 -15.33 23.55 26.76
N HIS A 447 -14.55 24.25 27.60
CA HIS A 447 -14.38 25.69 27.60
C HIS A 447 -13.52 26.26 26.45
N LEU A 448 -12.77 25.42 25.74
CA LEU A 448 -11.92 25.86 24.63
C LEU A 448 -12.70 25.97 23.32
N PRO A 449 -12.34 26.94 22.46
CA PRO A 449 -12.99 27.10 21.16
C PRO A 449 -12.63 25.90 20.21
N GLU A 450 -13.58 25.50 19.38
CA GLU A 450 -13.42 24.41 18.39
C GLU A 450 -12.19 24.60 17.48
N ALA A 451 -11.94 25.82 17.04
CA ALA A 451 -10.83 26.15 16.14
C ALA A 451 -9.44 25.87 16.73
N ALA A 452 -9.32 25.79 18.06
CA ALA A 452 -8.06 25.48 18.71
C ALA A 452 -7.60 24.03 18.49
N PHE A 453 -8.53 23.12 18.21
CA PHE A 453 -8.25 21.69 17.98
C PHE A 453 -7.88 21.36 16.54
N TYR A 454 -7.97 22.35 15.65
CA TYR A 454 -7.72 22.14 14.22
C TYR A 454 -6.23 22.16 13.88
N MET A 455 -5.76 21.13 13.17
CA MET A 455 -4.37 21.01 12.68
C MET A 455 -3.32 21.19 13.78
N VAL A 456 -3.46 20.43 14.85
CA VAL A 456 -2.50 20.35 15.96
C VAL A 456 -2.04 18.91 16.17
N GLY A 457 -0.91 18.71 16.82
CA GLY A 457 -0.41 17.40 17.20
C GLY A 457 -1.05 16.91 18.49
N THR A 458 -0.55 17.36 19.63
CA THR A 458 -1.01 16.94 20.95
C THR A 458 -2.08 17.88 21.50
N ILE A 459 -2.73 17.45 22.60
CA ILE A 459 -3.76 18.27 23.27
C ILE A 459 -3.16 19.53 23.88
N GLU A 460 -1.92 19.48 24.35
CA GLU A 460 -1.20 20.64 24.89
C GLU A 460 -1.03 21.73 23.82
N GLU A 461 -0.81 21.36 22.56
CA GLU A 461 -0.74 22.31 21.44
C GLU A 461 -2.10 22.98 21.18
N ALA A 462 -3.20 22.27 21.36
CA ALA A 462 -4.54 22.83 21.26
C ALA A 462 -4.77 23.88 22.36
N VAL A 463 -4.35 23.62 23.59
CA VAL A 463 -4.43 24.57 24.71
C VAL A 463 -3.59 25.82 24.40
N GLN A 464 -2.34 25.66 23.97
CA GLN A 464 -1.47 26.79 23.60
C GLN A 464 -2.06 27.61 22.44
N LYS A 465 -2.68 26.94 21.46
CA LYS A 465 -3.34 27.62 20.35
C LYS A 465 -4.56 28.44 20.85
N ALA A 466 -5.35 27.89 21.74
CA ALA A 466 -6.48 28.61 22.36
C ALA A 466 -6.02 29.87 23.14
N GLU A 467 -4.93 29.76 23.90
CA GLU A 467 -4.35 30.92 24.61
C GLU A 467 -3.87 32.03 23.65
N LYS A 468 -3.23 31.64 22.53
CA LYS A 468 -2.82 32.61 21.51
C LYS A 468 -4.01 33.28 20.84
N MET A 469 -5.08 32.50 20.55
CA MET A 469 -6.31 33.04 19.96
C MET A 469 -6.97 34.06 20.92
N ALA A 470 -7.04 33.75 22.22
CA ALA A 470 -7.59 34.68 23.23
C ALA A 470 -6.79 36.00 23.32
N LYS A 471 -5.46 35.92 23.25
CA LYS A 471 -4.61 37.12 23.28
C LYS A 471 -4.79 38.00 22.03
N ASN A 472 -4.99 37.37 20.82
CA ASN A 472 -5.20 38.11 19.59
C ASN A 472 -6.59 38.76 19.46
N VAL A 473 -7.57 38.31 20.25
CA VAL A 473 -8.91 38.96 20.33
C VAL A 473 -8.90 40.17 21.25
N VAL A 474 -7.95 40.23 22.18
CA VAL A 474 -7.82 41.34 23.16
C VAL A 474 -6.88 42.44 22.66
N ALA A 475 -6.09 42.19 21.60
CA ALA A 475 -5.24 43.19 20.97
C ALA A 475 -5.95 43.80 19.74
#